data_54af74f544436a6f993eebf1b35f096b
#
_entry.id   54af74f544436a6f993eebf1b35f096b
#
_cell.length_a   1.000
_cell.length_b   1.000
_cell.length_c   1.000
_cell.angle_alpha   90.00
_cell.angle_beta   90.00
_cell.angle_gamma   90.00
#
_symmetry.space_group_name_H-M   'P 1'
#
loop_
_entity.id
_entity.type
_entity.pdbx_description
1 polymer ?
#
loop_
_entity_poly.entity_id
_entity_poly.type
_entity_poly.pdbx_seq_one_letter_code
_entity_poly.pdbx_strand_id
1 'polypeptide(L)'
;MNQYIMKQLASEVATGNNQLPAEYLLVLQPHEALWNEIKFIKEKFATDFDCAMARIGLPHITLVRFKQYQAAEVRIRQALRNSIKTLQPFKIEMKDFGSFPSHTIYINIVSKVQIVNTVKVVRQGQRFMKMDKDNKPHFITEPHLTIARKLLPWQYEKGWLEYSHKDFHGRFIADHALLLKRRQGEKYRPVEKFVFQNEKEEEIVQGDLFNL
;
A
#
# COMPACT_ATOMS: atom_id res chain seq x y z
N MET A 1 13.19 -14.98 40.52
CA MET A 1 13.55 -13.94 39.55
C MET A 1 12.42 -12.89 39.53
N ASN A 2 12.76 -11.64 39.88
CA ASN A 2 11.81 -10.62 40.38
C ASN A 2 10.90 -10.09 39.26
N GLN A 3 9.57 -10.11 39.48
CA GLN A 3 8.55 -9.61 38.56
C GLN A 3 8.82 -8.15 38.10
N TYR A 4 9.50 -7.36 38.91
CA TYR A 4 9.91 -6.00 38.63
C TYR A 4 10.98 -5.94 37.51
N ILE A 5 11.94 -6.84 37.54
CA ILE A 5 13.02 -6.96 36.52
C ILE A 5 12.44 -7.40 35.20
N MET A 6 11.45 -8.32 35.20
CA MET A 6 10.78 -8.77 33.97
C MET A 6 9.91 -7.66 33.35
N LYS A 7 9.26 -6.82 34.17
CA LYS A 7 8.53 -5.64 33.69
C LYS A 7 9.46 -4.57 33.12
N GLN A 8 10.61 -4.33 33.73
CA GLN A 8 11.62 -3.40 33.22
C GLN A 8 12.23 -3.90 31.91
N LEU A 9 12.63 -5.16 31.81
CA LEU A 9 13.12 -5.77 30.57
C LEU A 9 12.07 -5.77 29.46
N ALA A 10 10.80 -6.04 29.79
CA ALA A 10 9.70 -5.95 28.82
C ALA A 10 9.44 -4.50 28.34
N SER A 11 9.60 -3.50 29.23
CA SER A 11 9.47 -2.08 28.87
C SER A 11 10.66 -1.60 28.02
N GLU A 12 11.88 -2.03 28.31
CA GLU A 12 13.09 -1.72 27.53
C GLU A 12 13.07 -2.38 26.15
N VAL A 13 12.61 -3.62 26.05
CA VAL A 13 12.40 -4.30 24.77
C VAL A 13 11.28 -3.61 23.97
N ALA A 14 10.21 -3.16 24.62
CA ALA A 14 9.12 -2.42 23.97
C ALA A 14 9.56 -1.02 23.52
N THR A 15 10.36 -0.31 24.33
CA THR A 15 10.90 1.01 23.96
C THR A 15 11.98 0.91 22.87
N GLY A 16 12.87 -0.05 22.95
CA GLY A 16 13.88 -0.31 21.91
C GLY A 16 13.28 -0.68 20.56
N ASN A 17 12.18 -1.44 20.55
CA ASN A 17 11.44 -1.78 19.32
C ASN A 17 10.74 -0.58 18.68
N ASN A 18 10.30 0.40 19.46
CA ASN A 18 9.59 1.59 18.97
C ASN A 18 10.54 2.60 18.30
N GLN A 19 11.83 2.56 18.57
CA GLN A 19 12.85 3.42 17.97
C GLN A 19 13.38 2.88 16.62
N LEU A 20 13.09 1.64 16.27
CA LEU A 20 13.54 1.08 15.00
C LEU A 20 12.60 1.51 13.85
N PRO A 21 13.16 1.90 12.70
CA PRO A 21 12.35 2.22 11.54
C PRO A 21 11.68 0.96 10.96
N ALA A 22 10.46 1.14 10.48
CA ALA A 22 9.73 0.14 9.72
C ALA A 22 9.32 0.72 8.36
N GLU A 23 9.14 -0.14 7.38
CA GLU A 23 8.57 0.21 6.09
C GLU A 23 7.05 -0.04 6.15
N TYR A 24 6.29 0.98 5.76
CA TYR A 24 4.84 0.96 5.70
C TYR A 24 4.38 1.02 4.25
N LEU A 25 3.27 0.33 3.97
CA LEU A 25 2.66 0.27 2.66
C LEU A 25 1.13 0.36 2.83
N LEU A 26 0.53 1.42 2.29
CA LEU A 26 -0.94 1.53 2.22
C LEU A 26 -1.39 1.08 0.84
N VAL A 27 -2.35 0.15 0.81
CA VAL A 27 -2.75 -0.54 -0.42
C VAL A 27 -4.26 -0.68 -0.55
N LEU A 28 -4.73 -0.85 -1.81
CA LEU A 28 -6.03 -1.41 -2.13
C LEU A 28 -5.83 -2.87 -2.55
N GLN A 29 -6.70 -3.76 -2.09
CA GLN A 29 -6.63 -5.19 -2.42
C GLN A 29 -7.89 -5.64 -3.16
N PRO A 30 -7.75 -6.49 -4.21
CA PRO A 30 -8.87 -7.14 -4.84
C PRO A 30 -9.59 -8.08 -3.85
N HIS A 31 -10.88 -8.38 -4.12
CA HIS A 31 -11.59 -9.44 -3.43
C HIS A 31 -10.96 -10.82 -3.69
N GLU A 32 -11.27 -11.79 -2.85
CA GLU A 32 -10.57 -13.06 -2.77
C GLU A 32 -10.49 -13.82 -4.12
N ALA A 33 -11.58 -13.89 -4.88
CA ALA A 33 -11.58 -14.61 -6.16
C ALA A 33 -10.59 -14.00 -7.17
N LEU A 34 -10.64 -12.67 -7.36
CA LEU A 34 -9.74 -11.96 -8.25
C LEU A 34 -8.30 -11.96 -7.71
N TRP A 35 -8.14 -11.90 -6.39
CA TRP A 35 -6.84 -12.00 -5.74
C TRP A 35 -6.16 -13.35 -6.03
N ASN A 36 -6.92 -14.45 -5.96
CA ASN A 36 -6.43 -15.80 -6.26
C ASN A 36 -6.04 -15.96 -7.73
N GLU A 37 -6.85 -15.42 -8.66
CA GLU A 37 -6.54 -15.37 -10.08
C GLU A 37 -5.21 -14.64 -10.36
N ILE A 38 -5.05 -13.45 -9.81
CA ILE A 38 -3.81 -12.68 -10.00
C ILE A 38 -2.62 -13.37 -9.34
N LYS A 39 -2.82 -14.00 -8.18
CA LYS A 39 -1.79 -14.79 -7.51
C LYS A 39 -1.34 -15.95 -8.40
N PHE A 40 -2.27 -16.65 -9.04
CA PHE A 40 -1.94 -17.71 -9.99
C PHE A 40 -1.10 -17.19 -11.17
N ILE A 41 -1.46 -16.04 -11.76
CA ILE A 41 -0.68 -15.38 -12.81
C ILE A 41 0.76 -15.10 -12.33
N LYS A 42 0.92 -14.60 -11.10
CA LYS A 42 2.24 -14.32 -10.51
C LYS A 42 3.07 -15.59 -10.29
N GLU A 43 2.44 -16.65 -9.83
CA GLU A 43 3.08 -17.96 -9.63
C GLU A 43 3.51 -18.58 -10.97
N LYS A 44 2.64 -18.49 -11.98
CA LYS A 44 2.95 -18.93 -13.34
C LYS A 44 4.12 -18.15 -13.92
N PHE A 45 4.09 -16.80 -13.82
CA PHE A 45 5.21 -15.95 -14.25
C PHE A 45 6.52 -16.35 -13.57
N ALA A 46 6.47 -16.60 -12.26
CA ALA A 46 7.65 -16.98 -11.50
C ALA A 46 8.26 -18.31 -11.97
N THR A 47 7.44 -19.25 -12.40
CA THR A 47 7.87 -20.55 -12.90
C THR A 47 8.39 -20.45 -14.34
N ASP A 48 7.65 -19.78 -15.22
CA ASP A 48 7.95 -19.73 -16.65
C ASP A 48 9.24 -18.92 -16.95
N PHE A 49 9.53 -17.91 -16.12
CA PHE A 49 10.67 -16.99 -16.32
C PHE A 49 11.72 -17.04 -15.19
N ASP A 50 11.73 -18.11 -14.39
CA ASP A 50 12.67 -18.28 -13.25
C ASP A 50 12.79 -17.03 -12.37
N CYS A 51 11.65 -16.42 -12.05
CA CYS A 51 11.56 -15.20 -11.26
C CYS A 51 10.91 -15.45 -9.91
N ALA A 52 11.62 -16.05 -8.96
CA ALA A 52 11.09 -16.36 -7.61
C ALA A 52 10.50 -15.12 -6.89
N MET A 53 11.02 -13.93 -7.18
CA MET A 53 10.52 -12.67 -6.61
C MET A 53 9.07 -12.34 -6.98
N ALA A 54 8.57 -12.85 -8.11
CA ALA A 54 7.18 -12.66 -8.50
C ALA A 54 6.20 -13.32 -7.52
N ARG A 55 6.56 -14.44 -6.89
CA ARG A 55 5.72 -15.15 -5.89
C ARG A 55 5.56 -14.40 -4.57
N ILE A 56 6.55 -13.55 -4.20
CA ILE A 56 6.64 -13.02 -2.83
C ILE A 56 5.62 -11.92 -2.57
N GLY A 57 5.25 -11.13 -3.56
CA GLY A 57 4.32 -10.01 -3.38
C GLY A 57 2.86 -10.44 -3.46
N LEU A 58 2.05 -10.09 -2.46
CA LEU A 58 0.60 -10.25 -2.54
C LEU A 58 0.00 -9.31 -3.59
N PRO A 59 -1.06 -9.70 -4.33
CA PRO A 59 -1.76 -8.81 -5.26
C PRO A 59 -2.31 -7.57 -4.55
N HIS A 60 -1.89 -6.39 -4.98
CA HIS A 60 -2.37 -5.11 -4.44
C HIS A 60 -2.04 -3.94 -5.37
N ILE A 61 -2.77 -2.84 -5.20
CA ILE A 61 -2.47 -1.55 -5.79
C ILE A 61 -1.90 -0.67 -4.68
N THR A 62 -0.69 -0.16 -4.84
CA THR A 62 -0.05 0.74 -3.87
C THR A 62 -0.69 2.13 -3.94
N LEU A 63 -0.97 2.75 -2.79
CA LEU A 63 -1.33 4.16 -2.66
C LEU A 63 -0.12 4.99 -2.22
N VAL A 64 0.56 4.54 -1.17
CA VAL A 64 1.78 5.18 -0.64
C VAL A 64 2.70 4.14 0.01
N ARG A 65 4.01 4.35 -0.14
CA ARG A 65 5.06 3.62 0.57
C ARG A 65 5.94 4.61 1.32
N PHE A 66 6.25 4.34 2.58
CA PHE A 66 7.10 5.21 3.39
C PHE A 66 7.83 4.43 4.48
N LYS A 67 8.92 5.03 4.98
CA LYS A 67 9.61 4.56 6.19
C LYS A 67 9.30 5.50 7.34
N GLN A 68 9.07 4.96 8.52
CA GLN A 68 8.85 5.74 9.73
C GLN A 68 9.20 4.93 10.97
N TYR A 69 9.57 5.62 12.06
CA TYR A 69 9.74 5.00 13.37
C TYR A 69 8.42 4.43 13.87
N GLN A 70 8.46 3.26 14.50
CA GLN A 70 7.24 2.60 14.98
C GLN A 70 6.52 3.42 16.07
N ALA A 71 7.23 4.27 16.80
CA ALA A 71 6.64 5.22 17.75
C ALA A 71 5.62 6.18 17.12
N ALA A 72 5.74 6.47 15.82
CA ALA A 72 4.81 7.33 15.09
C ALA A 72 3.54 6.59 14.61
N GLU A 73 3.47 5.25 14.71
CA GLU A 73 2.42 4.43 14.12
C GLU A 73 1.00 4.84 14.57
N VAL A 74 0.83 5.17 15.84
CA VAL A 74 -0.48 5.61 16.38
C VAL A 74 -0.95 6.89 15.69
N ARG A 75 -0.05 7.86 15.49
CA ARG A 75 -0.37 9.14 14.81
C ARG A 75 -0.66 8.93 13.34
N ILE A 76 0.09 8.04 12.67
CA ILE A 76 -0.14 7.67 11.28
C ILE A 76 -1.53 7.06 11.12
N ARG A 77 -1.88 6.08 11.96
CA ARG A 77 -3.17 5.40 11.92
C ARG A 77 -4.32 6.39 12.14
N GLN A 78 -4.19 7.29 13.12
CA GLN A 78 -5.21 8.30 13.38
C GLN A 78 -5.40 9.25 12.20
N ALA A 79 -4.31 9.73 11.60
CA ALA A 79 -4.37 10.59 10.42
C ALA A 79 -5.02 9.89 9.22
N LEU A 80 -4.70 8.61 9.00
CA LEU A 80 -5.32 7.80 7.96
C LEU A 80 -6.81 7.55 8.20
N ARG A 81 -7.22 7.26 9.43
CA ARG A 81 -8.66 7.11 9.76
C ARG A 81 -9.43 8.38 9.43
N ASN A 82 -8.92 9.54 9.87
CA ASN A 82 -9.61 10.81 9.68
C ASN A 82 -9.78 11.17 8.20
N SER A 83 -8.76 10.92 7.38
CA SER A 83 -8.84 11.22 5.96
C SER A 83 -9.60 10.15 5.16
N ILE A 84 -9.37 8.87 5.43
CA ILE A 84 -9.94 7.78 4.62
C ILE A 84 -11.45 7.59 4.86
N LYS A 85 -11.98 7.91 6.04
CA LYS A 85 -13.40 7.81 6.34
C LYS A 85 -14.28 8.67 5.42
N THR A 86 -13.73 9.75 4.84
CA THR A 86 -14.44 10.63 3.89
C THR A 86 -14.60 10.01 2.49
N LEU A 87 -13.83 8.98 2.17
CA LEU A 87 -13.87 8.32 0.87
C LEU A 87 -15.13 7.49 0.70
N GLN A 88 -15.64 7.44 -0.53
CA GLN A 88 -16.69 6.52 -0.94
C GLN A 88 -16.09 5.27 -1.56
N PRO A 89 -16.74 4.09 -1.40
CA PRO A 89 -16.40 2.92 -2.19
C PRO A 89 -16.48 3.22 -3.69
N PHE A 90 -15.52 2.72 -4.46
CA PHE A 90 -15.47 2.94 -5.90
C PHE A 90 -15.02 1.69 -6.66
N LYS A 91 -15.44 1.61 -7.91
CA LYS A 91 -15.10 0.51 -8.80
C LYS A 91 -13.69 0.69 -9.35
N ILE A 92 -12.89 -0.36 -9.27
CA ILE A 92 -11.60 -0.48 -9.94
C ILE A 92 -11.75 -1.43 -11.12
N GLU A 93 -11.31 -0.99 -12.28
CA GLU A 93 -11.26 -1.77 -13.51
C GLU A 93 -9.80 -1.93 -13.95
N MET A 94 -9.47 -3.16 -14.32
CA MET A 94 -8.16 -3.57 -14.80
C MET A 94 -8.32 -4.16 -16.19
N LYS A 95 -7.38 -3.84 -17.09
CA LYS A 95 -7.38 -4.35 -18.45
C LYS A 95 -5.95 -4.54 -18.94
N ASP A 96 -5.67 -5.77 -19.39
CA ASP A 96 -4.43 -6.15 -20.04
C ASP A 96 -3.17 -5.88 -19.20
N PHE A 97 -2.01 -6.14 -19.76
CA PHE A 97 -0.74 -5.96 -19.09
C PHE A 97 -0.04 -4.71 -19.59
N GLY A 98 0.80 -4.15 -18.73
CA GLY A 98 1.71 -3.06 -19.03
C GLY A 98 3.09 -3.34 -18.48
N SER A 99 4.06 -2.50 -18.87
CA SER A 99 5.40 -2.62 -18.34
C SER A 99 6.03 -1.27 -18.03
N PHE A 100 6.88 -1.26 -17.01
CA PHE A 100 7.93 -0.25 -16.91
C PHE A 100 9.18 -0.86 -17.53
N PRO A 101 9.68 -0.29 -18.63
CA PRO A 101 10.73 -0.87 -19.42
C PRO A 101 11.92 -1.37 -18.59
N SER A 102 12.40 -2.53 -18.98
CA SER A 102 13.53 -3.32 -18.49
C SER A 102 13.39 -3.99 -17.14
N HIS A 103 12.37 -3.73 -16.31
CA HIS A 103 12.39 -4.28 -14.95
C HIS A 103 11.06 -4.67 -14.30
N THR A 104 9.88 -4.28 -14.87
CA THR A 104 8.58 -4.53 -14.21
C THR A 104 7.50 -4.83 -15.23
N ILE A 105 6.70 -5.86 -14.96
CA ILE A 105 5.46 -6.19 -15.68
C ILE A 105 4.32 -6.11 -14.68
N TYR A 106 3.19 -5.50 -15.09
CA TYR A 106 2.04 -5.24 -14.23
C TYR A 106 0.71 -5.37 -14.98
N ILE A 107 -0.40 -5.44 -14.27
CA ILE A 107 -1.75 -5.30 -14.83
C ILE A 107 -2.11 -3.82 -14.83
N ASN A 108 -2.59 -3.32 -15.98
CA ASN A 108 -3.02 -1.93 -16.15
C ASN A 108 -4.30 -1.66 -15.34
N ILE A 109 -4.37 -0.47 -14.77
CA ILE A 109 -5.57 0.07 -14.13
C ILE A 109 -6.23 1.06 -15.10
N VAL A 110 -7.50 0.82 -15.43
CA VAL A 110 -8.29 1.73 -16.28
C VAL A 110 -8.86 2.89 -15.47
N SER A 111 -9.36 2.61 -14.27
CA SER A 111 -9.99 3.58 -13.35
C SER A 111 -8.97 4.38 -12.53
N LYS A 112 -7.97 5.00 -13.19
CA LYS A 112 -6.87 5.70 -12.52
C LYS A 112 -7.32 6.92 -11.71
N VAL A 113 -8.32 7.64 -12.17
CA VAL A 113 -8.76 8.91 -11.58
C VAL A 113 -9.20 8.75 -10.13
N GLN A 114 -10.00 7.73 -9.83
CA GLN A 114 -10.49 7.47 -8.46
C GLN A 114 -9.34 7.12 -7.52
N ILE A 115 -8.35 6.35 -7.98
CA ILE A 115 -7.18 5.99 -7.17
C ILE A 115 -6.30 7.22 -6.94
N VAL A 116 -6.08 8.06 -7.94
CA VAL A 116 -5.32 9.30 -7.79
C VAL A 116 -6.00 10.25 -6.80
N ASN A 117 -7.35 10.34 -6.84
CA ASN A 117 -8.10 11.13 -5.86
C ASN A 117 -7.98 10.54 -4.44
N THR A 118 -8.04 9.21 -4.29
CA THR A 118 -7.75 8.54 -3.01
C THR A 118 -6.34 8.88 -2.51
N VAL A 119 -5.34 8.88 -3.39
CA VAL A 119 -3.97 9.28 -3.04
C VAL A 119 -3.89 10.72 -2.57
N LYS A 120 -4.66 11.66 -3.18
CA LYS A 120 -4.70 13.06 -2.74
C LYS A 120 -5.25 13.18 -1.31
N VAL A 121 -6.33 12.43 -0.99
CA VAL A 121 -6.89 12.38 0.37
C VAL A 121 -5.88 11.82 1.37
N VAL A 122 -5.25 10.69 1.06
CA VAL A 122 -4.21 10.07 1.91
C VAL A 122 -3.03 11.01 2.14
N ARG A 123 -2.68 11.84 1.14
CA ARG A 123 -1.58 12.81 1.22
C ARG A 123 -1.78 13.89 2.29
N GLN A 124 -3.00 14.17 2.73
CA GLN A 124 -3.26 15.10 3.84
C GLN A 124 -2.53 14.67 5.13
N GLY A 125 -2.35 13.34 5.32
CA GLY A 125 -1.59 12.78 6.44
C GLY A 125 -0.06 12.72 6.25
N GLN A 126 0.50 13.23 5.15
CA GLN A 126 1.91 13.04 4.77
C GLN A 126 2.93 13.49 5.83
N ARG A 127 2.61 14.52 6.65
CA ARG A 127 3.49 15.01 7.72
C ARG A 127 3.85 13.94 8.74
N PHE A 128 2.95 12.98 8.99
CA PHE A 128 3.18 11.87 9.91
C PHE A 128 3.91 10.69 9.26
N MET A 129 3.95 10.64 7.93
CA MET A 129 4.60 9.59 7.15
C MET A 129 6.06 9.93 6.81
N LYS A 130 6.46 11.20 6.95
CA LYS A 130 7.81 11.66 6.69
C LYS A 130 8.68 11.41 7.92
N MET A 131 9.71 10.56 7.78
CA MET A 131 10.65 10.25 8.85
C MET A 131 11.69 11.37 9.03
N ASP A 132 12.29 11.80 7.92
CA ASP A 132 13.32 12.83 7.86
C ASP A 132 13.36 13.50 6.46
N LYS A 133 14.40 14.27 6.17
CA LYS A 133 14.55 14.99 4.88
C LYS A 133 14.71 14.02 3.70
N ASP A 134 15.36 12.87 3.91
CA ASP A 134 15.72 11.90 2.88
C ASP A 134 14.68 10.80 2.72
N ASN A 135 13.96 10.49 3.79
CA ASN A 135 12.91 9.46 3.83
C ASN A 135 11.51 10.08 3.72
N LYS A 136 11.21 10.61 2.54
CA LYS A 136 9.88 11.14 2.21
C LYS A 136 8.94 10.01 1.79
N PRO A 137 7.62 10.11 2.08
CA PRO A 137 6.65 9.16 1.57
C PRO A 137 6.59 9.21 0.04
N HIS A 138 6.59 8.04 -0.57
CA HIS A 138 6.41 7.87 -2.02
C HIS A 138 4.95 7.56 -2.31
N PHE A 139 4.21 8.59 -2.76
CA PHE A 139 2.83 8.45 -3.23
C PHE A 139 2.83 8.02 -4.69
N ILE A 140 1.99 7.03 -5.01
CA ILE A 140 1.91 6.53 -6.38
C ILE A 140 1.30 7.60 -7.30
N THR A 141 1.88 7.76 -8.48
CA THR A 141 1.38 8.66 -9.53
C THR A 141 0.78 7.88 -10.70
N GLU A 142 1.28 6.67 -10.92
CA GLU A 142 0.82 5.76 -11.97
C GLU A 142 0.31 4.46 -11.32
N PRO A 143 -1.01 4.37 -11.02
CA PRO A 143 -1.59 3.18 -10.39
C PRO A 143 -1.43 1.94 -11.27
N HIS A 144 -0.94 0.86 -10.70
CA HIS A 144 -0.75 -0.42 -11.35
C HIS A 144 -0.78 -1.57 -10.33
N LEU A 145 -1.04 -2.79 -10.79
CA LEU A 145 -0.93 -3.99 -9.97
C LEU A 145 0.24 -4.85 -10.47
N THR A 146 1.31 -4.89 -9.71
CA THR A 146 2.55 -5.55 -10.09
C THR A 146 2.41 -7.07 -10.18
N ILE A 147 2.78 -7.64 -11.32
CA ILE A 147 2.97 -9.08 -11.52
C ILE A 147 4.39 -9.47 -11.12
N ALA A 148 5.39 -8.85 -11.76
CA ALA A 148 6.80 -9.10 -11.48
C ALA A 148 7.60 -7.81 -11.53
N ARG A 149 8.62 -7.70 -10.69
CA ARG A 149 9.50 -6.52 -10.60
C ARG A 149 10.94 -6.94 -10.32
N LYS A 150 11.88 -6.03 -10.55
CA LYS A 150 13.33 -6.30 -10.45
C LYS A 150 13.73 -7.46 -11.34
N LEU A 151 13.13 -7.52 -12.51
CA LEU A 151 13.43 -8.50 -13.52
C LEU A 151 14.85 -8.31 -14.06
N LEU A 152 15.54 -9.39 -14.31
CA LEU A 152 16.75 -9.38 -15.13
C LEU A 152 16.37 -9.05 -16.59
N PRO A 153 17.28 -8.47 -17.40
CA PRO A 153 16.97 -8.10 -18.76
C PRO A 153 16.31 -9.21 -19.57
N TRP A 154 16.85 -10.42 -19.54
CA TRP A 154 16.32 -11.56 -20.28
C TRP A 154 14.94 -12.03 -19.75
N GLN A 155 14.67 -11.90 -18.43
CA GLN A 155 13.37 -12.19 -17.84
C GLN A 155 12.33 -11.18 -18.30
N TYR A 156 12.71 -9.91 -18.34
CA TYR A 156 11.85 -8.86 -18.85
C TYR A 156 11.52 -9.04 -20.33
N GLU A 157 12.52 -9.24 -21.17
CA GLU A 157 12.35 -9.39 -22.62
C GLU A 157 11.42 -10.55 -22.96
N LYS A 158 11.71 -11.75 -22.43
CA LYS A 158 10.86 -12.93 -22.64
C LYS A 158 9.46 -12.78 -22.04
N GLY A 159 9.39 -12.30 -20.80
CA GLY A 159 8.11 -12.11 -20.11
C GLY A 159 7.25 -11.05 -20.78
N TRP A 160 7.82 -9.93 -21.21
CA TRP A 160 7.09 -8.88 -21.91
C TRP A 160 6.64 -9.31 -23.31
N LEU A 161 7.47 -10.03 -24.04
CA LEU A 161 7.08 -10.58 -25.34
C LEU A 161 5.82 -11.44 -25.23
N GLU A 162 5.68 -12.25 -24.16
CA GLU A 162 4.50 -13.08 -23.95
C GLU A 162 3.32 -12.28 -23.39
N TYR A 163 3.54 -11.48 -22.32
CA TYR A 163 2.47 -10.81 -21.62
C TYR A 163 1.88 -9.61 -22.36
N SER A 164 2.63 -8.99 -23.26
CA SER A 164 2.11 -7.90 -24.11
C SER A 164 1.01 -8.34 -25.08
N HIS A 165 0.88 -9.66 -25.34
CA HIS A 165 -0.15 -10.23 -26.21
C HIS A 165 -1.25 -10.99 -25.45
N LYS A 166 -1.21 -10.98 -24.12
CA LYS A 166 -2.24 -11.59 -23.29
C LYS A 166 -3.30 -10.59 -22.90
N ASP A 167 -4.55 -11.04 -22.99
CA ASP A 167 -5.69 -10.28 -22.46
C ASP A 167 -5.86 -10.55 -20.96
N PHE A 168 -6.26 -9.54 -20.23
CA PHE A 168 -6.70 -9.62 -18.84
C PHE A 168 -7.84 -8.64 -18.59
N HIS A 169 -8.89 -9.11 -17.90
CA HIS A 169 -9.99 -8.27 -17.46
C HIS A 169 -10.33 -8.59 -16.01
N GLY A 170 -10.27 -7.58 -15.17
CA GLY A 170 -10.61 -7.72 -13.75
C GLY A 170 -11.32 -6.48 -13.23
N ARG A 171 -12.19 -6.66 -12.25
CA ARG A 171 -12.88 -5.56 -11.57
C ARG A 171 -13.18 -5.90 -10.12
N PHE A 172 -13.14 -4.90 -9.26
CA PHE A 172 -13.57 -5.03 -7.87
C PHE A 172 -14.00 -3.68 -7.31
N ILE A 173 -14.72 -3.70 -6.19
CA ILE A 173 -15.04 -2.49 -5.44
C ILE A 173 -13.97 -2.30 -4.38
N ALA A 174 -13.27 -1.17 -4.43
CA ALA A 174 -12.42 -0.72 -3.35
C ALA A 174 -13.30 -0.05 -2.29
N ASP A 175 -13.51 -0.72 -1.18
CA ASP A 175 -14.31 -0.27 -0.03
C ASP A 175 -13.45 0.02 1.20
N HIS A 176 -12.15 -0.24 1.11
CA HIS A 176 -11.19 -0.01 2.18
C HIS A 176 -9.76 0.10 1.66
N ALA A 177 -8.90 0.68 2.48
CA ALA A 177 -7.45 0.60 2.33
C ALA A 177 -6.85 -0.21 3.48
N LEU A 178 -5.76 -0.93 3.21
CA LEU A 178 -5.04 -1.75 4.19
C LEU A 178 -3.63 -1.19 4.41
N LEU A 179 -3.30 -0.87 5.66
CA LEU A 179 -1.95 -0.53 6.07
C LEU A 179 -1.18 -1.79 6.41
N LEU A 180 -0.05 -1.96 5.76
CA LEU A 180 0.89 -3.04 5.99
C LEU A 180 2.18 -2.47 6.58
N LYS A 181 2.87 -3.26 7.40
CA LYS A 181 4.16 -2.94 7.99
C LYS A 181 5.12 -4.10 7.85
N ARG A 182 6.41 -3.79 7.64
CA ARG A 182 7.51 -4.75 7.80
C ARG A 182 8.74 -4.07 8.38
N ARG A 183 9.54 -4.83 9.10
CA ARG A 183 10.92 -4.49 9.41
C ARG A 183 11.86 -5.00 8.31
N GLN A 184 13.10 -4.58 8.37
CA GLN A 184 14.12 -5.08 7.44
C GLN A 184 14.25 -6.61 7.57
N GLY A 185 14.20 -7.31 6.42
CA GLY A 185 14.27 -8.79 6.38
C GLY A 185 12.94 -9.50 6.65
N GLU A 186 11.88 -8.82 7.10
CA GLU A 186 10.58 -9.42 7.39
C GLU A 186 9.60 -9.33 6.19
N LYS A 187 8.56 -10.17 6.24
CA LYS A 187 7.39 -10.05 5.36
C LYS A 187 6.46 -8.94 5.86
N TYR A 188 5.69 -8.34 4.96
CA TYR A 188 4.63 -7.42 5.34
C TYR A 188 3.56 -8.12 6.18
N ARG A 189 3.14 -7.44 7.26
CA ARG A 189 2.03 -7.85 8.13
C ARG A 189 0.96 -6.75 8.13
N PRO A 190 -0.32 -7.11 8.20
CA PRO A 190 -1.39 -6.13 8.32
C PRO A 190 -1.29 -5.40 9.66
N VAL A 191 -1.51 -4.07 9.62
CA VAL A 191 -1.58 -3.19 10.79
C VAL A 191 -3.02 -2.80 11.04
N GLU A 192 -3.71 -2.26 10.00
CA GLU A 192 -5.08 -1.79 10.13
C GLU A 192 -5.79 -1.72 8.78
N LYS A 193 -7.07 -2.03 8.79
CA LYS A 193 -8.02 -1.86 7.68
C LYS A 193 -8.82 -0.57 7.91
N PHE A 194 -8.81 0.34 6.93
CA PHE A 194 -9.54 1.60 6.95
C PHE A 194 -10.70 1.53 5.97
N VAL A 195 -11.92 1.46 6.48
CA VAL A 195 -13.15 1.38 5.68
C VAL A 195 -13.51 2.76 5.13
N PHE A 196 -13.99 2.81 3.89
CA PHE A 196 -14.52 4.01 3.24
C PHE A 196 -15.96 4.20 3.70
N GLN A 197 -16.24 5.31 4.41
CA GLN A 197 -17.52 5.51 5.11
C GLN A 197 -18.39 6.59 4.46
N ASN A 198 -17.82 7.35 3.50
CA ASN A 198 -18.51 8.49 2.89
C ASN A 198 -18.95 9.55 3.91
N GLU A 199 -18.22 9.67 5.02
CA GLU A 199 -18.49 10.73 5.98
C GLU A 199 -18.09 12.08 5.37
N LYS A 200 -19.00 13.07 5.41
CA LYS A 200 -18.65 14.45 5.06
C LYS A 200 -17.66 14.98 6.07
N GLU A 201 -16.67 15.77 5.61
CA GLU A 201 -15.87 16.58 6.54
C GLU A 201 -16.85 17.48 7.32
N GLU A 202 -16.80 17.45 8.66
CA GLU A 202 -17.48 18.44 9.48
C GLU A 202 -16.85 19.79 9.12
N GLU A 203 -17.60 20.67 8.49
CA GLU A 203 -17.21 22.07 8.36
C GLU A 203 -17.06 22.60 9.80
N ILE A 204 -15.80 22.88 10.19
CA ILE A 204 -15.54 23.68 11.38
C ILE A 204 -16.08 25.06 11.05
N VAL A 205 -17.34 25.32 11.39
CA VAL A 205 -17.88 26.68 11.39
C VAL A 205 -17.07 27.42 12.44
N GLN A 206 -16.10 28.19 11.95
CA GLN A 206 -15.39 29.17 12.77
C GLN A 206 -16.47 30.16 13.22
N GLY A 207 -16.99 29.94 14.43
CA GLY A 207 -17.95 30.85 15.03
C GLY A 207 -17.33 32.23 15.09
N ASP A 208 -18.00 33.20 14.49
CA ASP A 208 -17.69 34.63 14.60
C ASP A 208 -17.58 35.01 16.07
N LEU A 209 -16.35 35.20 16.54
CA LEU A 209 -16.03 35.68 17.90
C LEU A 209 -16.09 37.20 18.00
N PHE A 210 -16.77 37.87 17.05
CA PHE A 210 -16.93 39.32 17.01
C PHE A 210 -18.41 39.70 16.79
N ASN A 211 -19.22 39.48 17.78
CA ASN A 211 -20.47 40.22 17.98
C ASN A 211 -20.70 40.39 19.47
N LEU A 212 -20.05 41.41 20.02
CA LEU A 212 -20.47 42.17 21.22
C LEU A 212 -20.13 43.61 20.99
#